data_3fafb047e13d28a7ffa607c6dc49d5f6
#
_entry.id   3fafb047e13d28a7ffa607c6dc49d5f6
#
_cell.length_a   1.000
_cell.length_b   1.000
_cell.length_c   1.000
_cell.angle_alpha   90.00
_cell.angle_beta   90.00
_cell.angle_gamma   90.00
#
_symmetry.space_group_name_H-M   'P 1'
#
loop_
_entity.id
_entity.type
_entity.pdbx_description
1 polymer ?
#
loop_
_entity_poly.entity_id
_entity_poly.type
_entity_poly.pdbx_seq_one_letter_code
_entity_poly.pdbx_strand_id
1 'polypeptide(L)'
;DVCSSDLNVNFDVDAHLELLRESQRIKEQVREMAGRSSNPTAHAAYDLPESKSDMLRDAPLAGIMYDNTLDPDIRSLRQTIIYGLKGISAYGHQARELGYYSDEVDDFYLLGLEATTDDSLTVEELIRMTMRTGEMALAVMKKLDEANTTIYGNPYPHKVDVTIKKGPFIIVSGHDLKDLEMLLEQTKDMGINIYTHGEMLPCHGYEGLKKYPHLIGNFGGAWQEQQKQFDNLPGCILMTTNCLMRPRESYKDRIYSTNVVGWEGVKHIGKNEKGEKDFSEIIKQALELGGFREDQEKKEILVGFGHAAALSRSEEHTS
;
A
#
# COMPACT_ATOMS: atom_id res chain seq x y z
N ASP A 1 3.51 -10.47 -3.37
CA ASP A 1 2.64 -9.57 -2.63
C ASP A 1 3.11 -8.14 -2.71
N VAL A 2 2.28 -7.31 -3.30
CA VAL A 2 2.61 -5.97 -3.74
C VAL A 2 3.03 -5.04 -2.59
N CYS A 3 2.34 -5.09 -1.48
CA CYS A 3 2.56 -4.14 -0.39
C CYS A 3 3.51 -4.64 0.71
N SER A 4 4.16 -5.74 0.49
CA SER A 4 5.05 -6.32 1.49
C SER A 4 6.41 -5.60 1.62
N SER A 5 6.63 -4.53 0.86
CA SER A 5 7.79 -3.65 1.03
C SER A 5 7.78 -2.92 2.37
N ASP A 6 6.59 -2.66 2.90
CA ASP A 6 6.42 -2.03 4.18
C ASP A 6 6.09 -3.04 5.28
N LEU A 7 6.42 -2.68 6.49
CA LEU A 7 6.07 -3.44 7.68
C LEU A 7 4.57 -3.34 7.96
N ASN A 8 3.98 -4.37 8.56
CA ASN A 8 2.61 -4.33 9.08
C ASN A 8 1.52 -4.12 8.02
N VAL A 9 1.49 -4.99 7.02
CA VAL A 9 0.52 -4.90 5.92
C VAL A 9 -0.68 -5.80 6.16
N ASN A 10 -0.47 -7.11 6.30
CA ASN A 10 -1.55 -8.06 6.45
C ASN A 10 -1.21 -9.11 7.52
N PHE A 11 -2.10 -9.25 8.48
CA PHE A 11 -2.00 -10.21 9.59
C PHE A 11 -3.17 -11.20 9.59
N ASP A 12 -3.85 -11.32 8.44
CA ASP A 12 -4.86 -12.33 8.20
C ASP A 12 -4.25 -13.51 7.45
N VAL A 13 -4.06 -14.62 8.15
CA VAL A 13 -3.44 -15.83 7.59
C VAL A 13 -4.26 -16.41 6.44
N ASP A 14 -5.57 -16.38 6.54
CA ASP A 14 -6.43 -16.97 5.51
C ASP A 14 -6.42 -16.13 4.23
N ALA A 15 -6.35 -14.79 4.35
CA ALA A 15 -6.13 -13.90 3.21
C ALA A 15 -4.79 -14.18 2.50
N HIS A 16 -3.71 -14.42 3.25
CA HIS A 16 -2.42 -14.82 2.67
C HIS A 16 -2.50 -16.16 1.92
N LEU A 17 -3.21 -17.14 2.48
CA LEU A 17 -3.36 -18.44 1.82
C LEU A 17 -4.15 -18.34 0.51
N GLU A 18 -5.18 -17.50 0.45
CA GLU A 18 -5.90 -17.24 -0.80
C GLU A 18 -5.00 -16.58 -1.85
N LEU A 19 -4.19 -15.60 -1.45
CA LEU A 19 -3.24 -14.94 -2.36
C LEU A 19 -2.18 -15.93 -2.89
N LEU A 20 -1.69 -16.84 -2.04
CA LEU A 20 -0.76 -17.89 -2.48
C LEU A 20 -1.41 -18.85 -3.47
N ARG A 21 -2.67 -19.25 -3.25
CA ARG A 21 -3.43 -20.09 -4.19
C ARG A 21 -3.65 -19.38 -5.53
N GLU A 22 -3.96 -18.09 -5.49
CA GLU A 22 -4.08 -17.28 -6.70
C GLU A 22 -2.74 -17.20 -7.46
N SER A 23 -1.65 -16.96 -6.77
CA SER A 23 -0.29 -16.97 -7.35
C SER A 23 0.04 -18.31 -8.01
N GLN A 24 -0.35 -19.43 -7.40
CA GLN A 24 -0.17 -20.75 -7.99
C GLN A 24 -1.00 -20.92 -9.28
N ARG A 25 -2.25 -20.47 -9.30
CA ARG A 25 -3.11 -20.50 -10.51
C ARG A 25 -2.49 -19.67 -11.64
N ILE A 26 -2.02 -18.48 -11.36
CA ILE A 26 -1.36 -17.62 -12.35
C ILE A 26 -0.07 -18.27 -12.87
N LYS A 27 0.74 -18.86 -11.99
CA LYS A 27 1.94 -19.60 -12.36
C LYS A 27 1.64 -20.73 -13.35
N GLU A 28 0.56 -21.49 -13.12
CA GLU A 28 0.11 -22.56 -14.01
C GLU A 28 -0.33 -22.03 -15.37
N GLN A 29 -1.11 -20.96 -15.41
CA GLN A 29 -1.52 -20.30 -16.65
C GLN A 29 -0.33 -19.81 -17.47
N VAL A 30 0.67 -19.19 -16.83
CA VAL A 30 1.89 -18.75 -17.49
C VAL A 30 2.70 -19.94 -18.03
N ARG A 31 2.78 -21.04 -17.28
CA ARG A 31 3.43 -22.28 -17.76
C ARG A 31 2.74 -22.86 -18.99
N GLU A 32 1.43 -22.83 -19.06
CA GLU A 32 0.67 -23.27 -20.22
C GLU A 32 0.89 -22.38 -21.43
N MET A 33 0.91 -21.07 -21.24
CA MET A 33 1.12 -20.07 -22.32
C MET A 33 2.56 -20.12 -22.86
N ALA A 34 3.55 -20.27 -22.01
CA ALA A 34 4.97 -20.26 -22.37
C ALA A 34 5.44 -21.59 -23.00
N GLY A 35 4.62 -22.64 -22.92
CA GLY A 35 5.07 -23.99 -23.21
C GLY A 35 5.98 -24.53 -22.09
N ARG A 36 6.28 -25.83 -22.12
CA ARG A 36 7.12 -26.45 -21.07
C ARG A 36 8.56 -25.96 -21.22
N SER A 37 8.97 -25.11 -20.33
CA SER A 37 10.39 -24.78 -20.13
C SER A 37 11.15 -25.96 -19.54
N SER A 38 12.37 -26.13 -19.99
CA SER A 38 13.33 -27.10 -19.48
C SER A 38 13.79 -26.73 -18.08
N ASN A 39 13.72 -27.65 -17.14
CA ASN A 39 14.35 -27.65 -15.82
C ASN A 39 14.29 -26.34 -15.01
N PRO A 40 13.15 -25.99 -14.40
CA PRO A 40 13.12 -24.89 -13.45
C PRO A 40 14.03 -25.23 -12.24
N THR A 41 14.64 -24.20 -11.66
CA THR A 41 15.36 -24.34 -10.38
C THR A 41 14.41 -24.80 -9.27
N ALA A 42 14.95 -25.32 -8.17
CA ALA A 42 14.14 -25.86 -7.07
C ALA A 42 13.09 -24.88 -6.56
N HIS A 43 13.42 -23.58 -6.46
CA HIS A 43 12.48 -22.56 -6.00
C HIS A 43 11.39 -22.26 -7.05
N ALA A 44 11.72 -22.21 -8.33
CA ALA A 44 10.76 -22.01 -9.40
C ALA A 44 9.87 -23.24 -9.64
N ALA A 45 10.35 -24.43 -9.29
CA ALA A 45 9.62 -25.70 -9.39
C ALA A 45 8.69 -25.96 -8.20
N TYR A 46 8.78 -25.16 -7.12
CA TYR A 46 7.97 -25.37 -5.92
C TYR A 46 6.48 -25.28 -6.26
N ASP A 47 5.74 -26.31 -5.91
CA ASP A 47 4.28 -26.34 -6.03
C ASP A 47 3.66 -26.23 -4.63
N LEU A 48 2.68 -25.33 -4.51
CA LEU A 48 2.05 -25.04 -3.24
C LEU A 48 1.22 -26.24 -2.76
N PRO A 49 1.40 -26.71 -1.51
CA PRO A 49 0.57 -27.77 -0.94
C PRO A 49 -0.91 -27.33 -0.85
N GLU A 50 -1.82 -28.31 -0.92
CA GLU A 50 -3.26 -28.02 -0.83
C GLU A 50 -3.70 -27.61 0.60
N SER A 51 -3.14 -28.27 1.62
CA SER A 51 -3.57 -28.03 3.00
C SER A 51 -2.83 -26.89 3.65
N LYS A 52 -3.55 -26.09 4.46
CA LYS A 52 -2.98 -25.01 5.29
C LYS A 52 -1.83 -25.50 6.17
N SER A 53 -1.98 -26.70 6.78
CA SER A 53 -0.95 -27.26 7.66
C SER A 53 0.33 -27.58 6.91
N ASP A 54 0.22 -28.09 5.70
CA ASP A 54 1.39 -28.39 4.87
C ASP A 54 2.05 -27.14 4.35
N MET A 55 1.28 -26.12 3.92
CA MET A 55 1.80 -24.82 3.54
C MET A 55 2.61 -24.17 4.68
N LEU A 56 2.09 -24.20 5.90
CA LEU A 56 2.78 -23.62 7.06
C LEU A 56 4.03 -24.42 7.45
N ARG A 57 4.00 -25.74 7.33
CA ARG A 57 5.17 -26.60 7.56
C ARG A 57 6.28 -26.32 6.53
N ASP A 58 5.91 -26.17 5.27
CA ASP A 58 6.84 -26.03 4.17
C ASP A 58 7.29 -24.57 3.94
N ALA A 59 6.61 -23.59 4.53
CA ALA A 59 6.94 -22.18 4.39
C ALA A 59 8.43 -21.82 4.60
N PRO A 60 9.13 -22.38 5.62
CA PRO A 60 10.56 -22.14 5.78
C PRO A 60 11.41 -22.64 4.59
N LEU A 61 10.94 -23.68 3.87
CA LEU A 61 11.66 -24.28 2.75
C LEU A 61 11.54 -23.46 1.45
N ALA A 62 10.52 -22.62 1.34
CA ALA A 62 10.26 -21.83 0.15
C ALA A 62 11.07 -20.52 0.07
N GLY A 63 11.80 -20.17 1.11
CA GLY A 63 12.57 -18.93 1.18
C GLY A 63 13.98 -19.06 0.58
N ILE A 64 14.42 -18.06 -0.17
CA ILE A 64 15.79 -17.99 -0.72
C ILE A 64 16.86 -18.15 0.39
N MET A 65 16.60 -17.61 1.58
CA MET A 65 17.55 -17.68 2.70
C MET A 65 17.63 -19.05 3.36
N TYR A 66 16.77 -19.99 2.99
CA TYR A 66 16.78 -21.35 3.54
C TYR A 66 17.97 -22.18 3.02
N ASP A 67 18.38 -21.98 1.76
CA ASP A 67 19.47 -22.73 1.17
C ASP A 67 20.82 -22.28 1.73
N ASN A 68 21.29 -22.97 2.76
CA ASN A 68 22.57 -22.72 3.40
C ASN A 68 23.77 -23.27 2.60
N THR A 69 23.55 -23.95 1.47
CA THR A 69 24.60 -24.41 0.58
C THR A 69 25.13 -23.35 -0.35
N LEU A 70 24.32 -22.32 -0.61
CA LEU A 70 24.71 -21.16 -1.40
C LEU A 70 25.65 -20.23 -0.62
N ASP A 71 26.52 -19.55 -1.36
CA ASP A 71 27.36 -18.48 -0.83
C ASP A 71 26.51 -17.41 -0.11
N PRO A 72 26.90 -16.93 1.09
CA PRO A 72 26.15 -15.94 1.84
C PRO A 72 25.91 -14.63 1.09
N ASP A 73 26.86 -14.19 0.25
CA ASP A 73 26.72 -12.96 -0.54
C ASP A 73 25.68 -13.15 -1.65
N ILE A 74 25.66 -14.30 -2.32
CA ILE A 74 24.65 -14.66 -3.32
C ILE A 74 23.25 -14.64 -2.68
N ARG A 75 23.06 -15.28 -1.51
CA ARG A 75 21.78 -15.28 -0.80
C ARG A 75 21.33 -13.88 -0.43
N SER A 76 22.24 -13.07 0.11
CA SER A 76 21.93 -11.70 0.53
C SER A 76 21.56 -10.80 -0.66
N LEU A 77 22.25 -10.92 -1.78
CA LEU A 77 21.94 -10.16 -3.01
C LEU A 77 20.59 -10.57 -3.60
N ARG A 78 20.30 -11.87 -3.69
CA ARG A 78 18.99 -12.38 -4.13
C ARG A 78 17.86 -11.86 -3.24
N GLN A 79 18.05 -11.88 -1.92
CA GLN A 79 17.06 -11.35 -0.98
C GLN A 79 16.88 -9.84 -1.14
N THR A 80 17.96 -9.09 -1.38
CA THR A 80 17.91 -7.64 -1.63
C THR A 80 17.12 -7.32 -2.91
N ILE A 81 17.36 -8.10 -4.00
CA ILE A 81 16.57 -7.97 -5.24
C ILE A 81 15.09 -8.24 -4.96
N ILE A 82 14.72 -9.29 -4.22
CA ILE A 82 13.32 -9.57 -3.88
C ILE A 82 12.68 -8.41 -3.13
N TYR A 83 13.35 -7.83 -2.13
CA TYR A 83 12.81 -6.67 -1.41
C TYR A 83 12.65 -5.45 -2.32
N GLY A 84 13.60 -5.22 -3.24
CA GLY A 84 13.46 -4.18 -4.25
C GLY A 84 12.25 -4.40 -5.17
N LEU A 85 12.07 -5.64 -5.67
CA LEU A 85 10.92 -6.01 -6.49
C LEU A 85 9.59 -5.85 -5.76
N LYS A 86 9.54 -6.12 -4.45
CA LYS A 86 8.36 -5.85 -3.63
C LYS A 86 8.00 -4.36 -3.62
N GLY A 87 8.99 -3.48 -3.44
CA GLY A 87 8.79 -2.03 -3.49
C GLY A 87 8.33 -1.56 -4.87
N ILE A 88 8.96 -2.05 -5.95
CA ILE A 88 8.54 -1.78 -7.33
C ILE A 88 7.09 -2.18 -7.55
N SER A 89 6.69 -3.36 -7.06
CA SER A 89 5.32 -3.85 -7.18
C SER A 89 4.31 -2.99 -6.42
N ALA A 90 4.67 -2.50 -5.23
CA ALA A 90 3.78 -1.65 -4.43
C ALA A 90 3.47 -0.33 -5.13
N TYR A 91 4.49 0.38 -5.58
CA TYR A 91 4.31 1.65 -6.31
C TYR A 91 3.71 1.45 -7.69
N GLY A 92 4.11 0.37 -8.40
CA GLY A 92 3.54 0.01 -9.71
C GLY A 92 2.05 -0.31 -9.62
N HIS A 93 1.62 -0.97 -8.55
CA HIS A 93 0.20 -1.23 -8.31
C HIS A 93 -0.59 0.09 -8.15
N GLN A 94 -0.13 1.00 -7.29
CA GLN A 94 -0.80 2.30 -7.08
C GLN A 94 -0.86 3.12 -8.38
N ALA A 95 0.23 3.16 -9.16
CA ALA A 95 0.24 3.83 -10.47
C ALA A 95 -0.77 3.18 -11.44
N ARG A 96 -0.83 1.85 -11.47
CA ARG A 96 -1.73 1.07 -12.34
C ARG A 96 -3.21 1.29 -11.99
N GLU A 97 -3.55 1.44 -10.71
CA GLU A 97 -4.90 1.81 -10.27
C GLU A 97 -5.36 3.16 -10.83
N LEU A 98 -4.42 4.01 -11.16
CA LEU A 98 -4.64 5.30 -11.81
C LEU A 98 -4.52 5.26 -13.34
N GLY A 99 -4.32 4.06 -13.93
CA GLY A 99 -4.18 3.85 -15.36
C GLY A 99 -2.77 4.10 -15.92
N TYR A 100 -1.77 4.18 -15.06
CA TYR A 100 -0.37 4.40 -15.42
C TYR A 100 0.47 3.15 -15.20
N TYR A 101 1.26 2.76 -16.19
CA TYR A 101 2.16 1.60 -16.13
C TYR A 101 3.39 1.85 -17.00
N SER A 102 4.37 0.97 -16.90
CA SER A 102 5.61 1.02 -17.67
C SER A 102 6.03 -0.40 -18.06
N ASP A 103 6.04 -0.66 -19.35
CA ASP A 103 6.48 -1.96 -19.90
C ASP A 103 7.93 -2.28 -19.49
N GLU A 104 8.81 -1.28 -19.44
CA GLU A 104 10.20 -1.46 -18.98
C GLU A 104 10.28 -1.98 -17.56
N VAL A 105 9.45 -1.46 -16.67
CA VAL A 105 9.39 -1.91 -15.26
C VAL A 105 8.80 -3.31 -15.17
N ASP A 106 7.76 -3.61 -15.94
CA ASP A 106 7.09 -4.91 -15.95
C ASP A 106 8.04 -6.00 -16.50
N ASP A 107 8.74 -5.72 -17.59
CA ASP A 107 9.76 -6.64 -18.17
C ASP A 107 10.91 -6.88 -17.18
N PHE A 108 11.38 -5.81 -16.53
CA PHE A 108 12.44 -5.95 -15.54
C PHE A 108 12.00 -6.79 -14.34
N TYR A 109 10.73 -6.71 -13.94
CA TYR A 109 10.21 -7.50 -12.83
C TYR A 109 10.42 -9.00 -13.06
N LEU A 110 10.14 -9.48 -14.27
CA LEU A 110 10.35 -10.87 -14.65
C LEU A 110 11.85 -11.24 -14.65
N LEU A 111 12.71 -10.39 -15.21
CA LEU A 111 14.17 -10.59 -15.20
C LEU A 111 14.74 -10.60 -13.78
N GLY A 112 14.25 -9.73 -12.91
CA GLY A 112 14.65 -9.68 -11.50
C GLY A 112 14.26 -10.95 -10.73
N LEU A 113 13.06 -11.48 -10.96
CA LEU A 113 12.63 -12.75 -10.38
C LEU A 113 13.49 -13.93 -10.91
N GLU A 114 13.74 -13.99 -12.21
CA GLU A 114 14.61 -15.01 -12.81
C GLU A 114 16.01 -15.00 -12.18
N ALA A 115 16.62 -13.82 -12.05
CA ALA A 115 17.95 -13.68 -11.43
C ALA A 115 18.01 -14.19 -10.00
N THR A 116 16.91 -14.20 -9.25
CA THR A 116 16.87 -14.73 -7.88
C THR A 116 16.87 -16.25 -7.81
N THR A 117 16.70 -16.93 -8.94
CA THR A 117 16.64 -18.40 -9.06
C THR A 117 17.69 -18.99 -10.01
N ASP A 118 18.49 -18.16 -10.65
CA ASP A 118 19.54 -18.59 -11.57
C ASP A 118 20.85 -18.85 -10.83
N ASP A 119 21.19 -20.15 -10.65
CA ASP A 119 22.40 -20.58 -9.94
C ASP A 119 23.68 -20.37 -10.76
N SER A 120 23.60 -19.96 -12.02
CA SER A 120 24.76 -19.66 -12.85
C SER A 120 25.30 -18.24 -12.66
N LEU A 121 24.53 -17.34 -12.02
CA LEU A 121 24.91 -15.94 -11.82
C LEU A 121 25.99 -15.80 -10.75
N THR A 122 27.03 -15.02 -11.10
CA THR A 122 28.10 -14.63 -10.19
C THR A 122 27.68 -13.52 -9.24
N VAL A 123 28.46 -13.30 -8.18
CA VAL A 123 28.25 -12.18 -7.23
C VAL A 123 28.22 -10.84 -7.96
N GLU A 124 29.15 -10.62 -8.93
CA GLU A 124 29.21 -9.39 -9.70
C GLU A 124 27.98 -9.18 -10.58
N GLU A 125 27.40 -10.23 -11.12
CA GLU A 125 26.16 -10.17 -11.91
C GLU A 125 24.97 -9.84 -11.02
N LEU A 126 24.89 -10.43 -9.85
CA LEU A 126 23.84 -10.12 -8.86
C LEU A 126 23.96 -8.68 -8.31
N ILE A 127 25.19 -8.16 -8.14
CA ILE A 127 25.40 -6.75 -7.80
C ILE A 127 24.84 -5.84 -8.91
N ARG A 128 25.15 -6.14 -10.19
CA ARG A 128 24.59 -5.37 -11.32
C ARG A 128 23.05 -5.44 -11.35
N MET A 129 22.48 -6.61 -11.08
CA MET A 129 21.03 -6.77 -10.99
C MET A 129 20.42 -5.98 -9.83
N THR A 130 21.09 -5.97 -8.68
CA THR A 130 20.66 -5.16 -7.52
C THR A 130 20.67 -3.67 -7.85
N MET A 131 21.70 -3.16 -8.53
CA MET A 131 21.76 -1.76 -8.98
C MET A 131 20.64 -1.47 -9.99
N ARG A 132 20.40 -2.38 -10.92
CA ARG A 132 19.31 -2.25 -11.91
C ARG A 132 17.93 -2.26 -11.22
N THR A 133 17.76 -3.03 -10.17
CA THR A 133 16.54 -3.00 -9.32
C THR A 133 16.31 -1.61 -8.74
N GLY A 134 17.37 -0.94 -8.27
CA GLY A 134 17.30 0.44 -7.80
C GLY A 134 16.89 1.44 -8.88
N GLU A 135 17.42 1.30 -10.09
CA GLU A 135 17.04 2.13 -11.27
C GLU A 135 15.55 1.95 -11.61
N MET A 136 15.05 0.72 -11.58
CA MET A 136 13.63 0.45 -11.85
C MET A 136 12.72 0.92 -10.71
N ALA A 137 13.18 0.86 -9.47
CA ALA A 137 12.48 1.47 -8.35
C ALA A 137 12.32 2.98 -8.54
N LEU A 138 13.37 3.68 -8.99
CA LEU A 138 13.28 5.10 -9.34
C LEU A 138 12.32 5.36 -10.51
N ALA A 139 12.34 4.51 -11.54
CA ALA A 139 11.45 4.62 -12.69
C ALA A 139 9.97 4.47 -12.29
N VAL A 140 9.64 3.50 -11.45
CA VAL A 140 8.26 3.29 -10.98
C VAL A 140 7.79 4.40 -10.04
N MET A 141 8.65 4.91 -9.17
CA MET A 141 8.31 6.07 -8.32
C MET A 141 8.01 7.32 -9.17
N LYS A 142 8.81 7.57 -10.21
CA LYS A 142 8.53 8.63 -11.17
C LYS A 142 7.19 8.44 -11.88
N LYS A 143 6.84 7.20 -12.23
CA LYS A 143 5.57 6.88 -12.87
C LYS A 143 4.38 7.12 -11.92
N LEU A 144 4.51 6.78 -10.64
CA LEU A 144 3.50 7.06 -9.63
C LEU A 144 3.34 8.57 -9.37
N ASP A 145 4.45 9.32 -9.33
CA ASP A 145 4.40 10.77 -9.22
C ASP A 145 3.69 11.41 -10.43
N GLU A 146 4.01 10.96 -11.65
CA GLU A 146 3.30 11.38 -12.87
C GLU A 146 1.80 11.09 -12.77
N ALA A 147 1.40 9.92 -12.32
CA ALA A 147 0.01 9.53 -12.16
C ALA A 147 -0.71 10.44 -11.16
N ASN A 148 -0.15 10.60 -9.96
CA ASN A 148 -0.75 11.41 -8.91
C ASN A 148 -0.84 12.88 -9.31
N THR A 149 0.22 13.46 -9.87
CA THR A 149 0.24 14.88 -10.24
C THR A 149 -0.62 15.19 -11.44
N THR A 150 -0.78 14.26 -12.39
CA THR A 150 -1.68 14.42 -13.52
C THR A 150 -3.15 14.38 -13.10
N ILE A 151 -3.52 13.47 -12.19
CA ILE A 151 -4.91 13.26 -11.79
C ILE A 151 -5.34 14.25 -10.71
N TYR A 152 -4.49 14.47 -9.72
CA TYR A 152 -4.84 15.28 -8.54
C TYR A 152 -4.23 16.68 -8.55
N GLY A 153 -3.36 17.00 -9.52
CA GLY A 153 -2.62 18.26 -9.60
C GLY A 153 -1.31 18.23 -8.81
N ASN A 154 -0.46 19.23 -9.02
CA ASN A 154 0.78 19.35 -8.27
C ASN A 154 0.50 19.74 -6.80
N PRO A 155 1.22 19.17 -5.83
CA PRO A 155 1.10 19.58 -4.44
C PRO A 155 1.59 21.01 -4.21
N TYR A 156 0.79 21.79 -3.49
CA TYR A 156 1.15 23.14 -3.04
C TYR A 156 0.97 23.30 -1.53
N PRO A 157 1.72 24.17 -0.88
CA PRO A 157 1.57 24.45 0.54
C PRO A 157 0.18 24.98 0.89
N HIS A 158 -0.53 24.26 1.77
CA HIS A 158 -1.84 24.63 2.27
C HIS A 158 -1.91 24.52 3.78
N LYS A 159 -2.79 25.32 4.37
CA LYS A 159 -3.18 25.14 5.77
C LYS A 159 -4.18 23.99 5.88
N VAL A 160 -3.88 23.06 6.75
CA VAL A 160 -4.68 21.87 7.04
C VAL A 160 -5.09 21.90 8.50
N ASP A 161 -6.39 21.76 8.75
CA ASP A 161 -6.95 21.70 10.10
C ASP A 161 -6.53 20.37 10.77
N VAL A 162 -6.08 20.45 12.02
CA VAL A 162 -5.73 19.28 12.85
C VAL A 162 -6.62 19.14 14.06
N THR A 163 -7.82 19.69 14.00
CA THR A 163 -8.83 19.67 15.06
C THR A 163 -10.06 18.90 14.59
N ILE A 164 -10.90 18.51 15.53
CA ILE A 164 -12.13 17.79 15.23
C ILE A 164 -13.31 18.74 15.05
N LYS A 165 -14.22 18.36 14.16
CA LYS A 165 -15.53 18.98 13.97
C LYS A 165 -16.64 18.06 14.43
N LYS A 166 -17.71 18.65 14.92
CA LYS A 166 -18.93 17.94 15.28
C LYS A 166 -19.50 17.17 14.09
N GLY A 167 -20.04 16.00 14.37
CA GLY A 167 -20.74 15.15 13.41
C GLY A 167 -20.06 13.82 13.12
N PRO A 168 -20.72 12.95 12.34
CA PRO A 168 -20.18 11.66 11.96
C PRO A 168 -18.91 11.82 11.13
N PHE A 169 -18.00 10.84 11.25
CA PHE A 169 -16.74 10.91 10.54
C PHE A 169 -16.15 9.55 10.20
N ILE A 170 -15.28 9.56 9.20
CA ILE A 170 -14.40 8.45 8.84
C ILE A 170 -12.96 8.98 8.82
N ILE A 171 -12.04 8.25 9.46
CA ILE A 171 -10.60 8.51 9.40
C ILE A 171 -9.99 7.58 8.35
N VAL A 172 -9.20 8.13 7.42
CA VAL A 172 -8.51 7.36 6.37
C VAL A 172 -7.02 7.40 6.63
N SER A 173 -6.40 6.23 6.73
CA SER A 173 -4.96 6.05 6.93
C SER A 173 -4.35 5.19 5.83
N GLY A 174 -3.06 5.35 5.58
CA GLY A 174 -2.33 4.67 4.52
C GLY A 174 -1.87 5.64 3.42
N HIS A 175 -1.80 5.17 2.16
CA HIS A 175 -1.18 5.93 1.07
C HIS A 175 -2.02 5.97 -0.22
N ASP A 176 -3.11 5.20 -0.30
CA ASP A 176 -3.88 5.05 -1.54
C ASP A 176 -4.81 6.24 -1.76
N LEU A 177 -4.41 7.14 -2.68
CA LEU A 177 -5.20 8.32 -3.02
C LEU A 177 -6.46 7.97 -3.82
N LYS A 178 -6.46 6.84 -4.55
CA LYS A 178 -7.64 6.40 -5.30
C LYS A 178 -8.74 5.93 -4.36
N ASP A 179 -8.40 5.21 -3.33
CA ASP A 179 -9.36 4.80 -2.29
C ASP A 179 -9.94 6.01 -1.56
N LEU A 180 -9.09 6.98 -1.23
CA LEU A 180 -9.55 8.24 -0.63
C LEU A 180 -10.51 8.98 -1.55
N GLU A 181 -10.17 9.12 -2.85
CA GLU A 181 -11.06 9.77 -3.84
C GLU A 181 -12.42 9.05 -3.93
N MET A 182 -12.42 7.71 -4.05
CA MET A 182 -13.65 6.93 -4.13
C MET A 182 -14.52 7.08 -2.88
N LEU A 183 -13.91 7.12 -1.69
CA LEU A 183 -14.64 7.39 -0.45
C LEU A 183 -15.20 8.80 -0.44
N LEU A 184 -14.43 9.81 -0.85
CA LEU A 184 -14.87 11.19 -0.92
C LEU A 184 -16.06 11.37 -1.88
N GLU A 185 -16.04 10.71 -3.04
CA GLU A 185 -17.19 10.75 -3.96
C GLU A 185 -18.44 10.09 -3.36
N GLN A 186 -18.28 8.93 -2.69
CA GLN A 186 -19.40 8.21 -2.07
C GLN A 186 -19.96 8.89 -0.82
N THR A 187 -19.19 9.75 -0.15
CA THR A 187 -19.63 10.49 1.05
C THR A 187 -20.08 11.93 0.75
N LYS A 188 -20.03 12.33 -0.52
CA LYS A 188 -20.42 13.67 -0.94
C LYS A 188 -21.87 13.98 -0.52
N ASP A 189 -22.06 15.15 0.06
CA ASP A 189 -23.36 15.66 0.52
C ASP A 189 -24.08 14.79 1.58
N MET A 190 -23.37 13.83 2.20
CA MET A 190 -23.92 12.95 3.24
C MET A 190 -23.75 13.49 4.67
N GLY A 191 -23.10 14.62 4.86
CA GLY A 191 -22.86 15.21 6.18
C GLY A 191 -21.83 14.45 7.02
N ILE A 192 -20.95 13.68 6.37
CA ILE A 192 -19.85 12.94 7.00
C ILE A 192 -18.56 13.73 6.85
N ASN A 193 -17.81 13.88 7.93
CA ASN A 193 -16.48 14.48 7.93
C ASN A 193 -15.44 13.41 7.59
N ILE A 194 -14.55 13.68 6.65
CA ILE A 194 -13.43 12.81 6.33
C ILE A 194 -12.14 13.42 6.87
N TYR A 195 -11.39 12.63 7.62
CA TYR A 195 -10.07 12.99 8.13
C TYR A 195 -9.02 12.05 7.56
N THR A 196 -7.84 12.58 7.32
CA THR A 196 -6.66 11.74 7.12
C THR A 196 -5.98 11.42 8.43
N HIS A 197 -5.12 10.40 8.43
CA HIS A 197 -4.30 10.03 9.58
C HIS A 197 -2.92 9.56 9.11
N GLY A 198 -1.90 9.85 9.90
CA GLY A 198 -0.54 9.38 9.64
C GLY A 198 -0.02 9.81 8.28
N GLU A 199 0.43 8.86 7.49
CA GLU A 199 1.08 9.10 6.20
C GLU A 199 0.13 9.46 5.06
N MET A 200 -1.18 9.49 5.29
CA MET A 200 -2.16 10.07 4.34
C MET A 200 -2.16 11.61 4.36
N LEU A 201 -1.56 12.24 5.37
CA LEU A 201 -1.50 13.70 5.51
C LEU A 201 -1.06 14.46 4.23
N PRO A 202 -0.07 14.00 3.44
CA PRO A 202 0.36 14.69 2.22
C PRO A 202 -0.73 14.84 1.15
N CYS A 203 -1.80 14.05 1.18
CA CYS A 203 -2.91 14.16 0.22
C CYS A 203 -3.57 15.54 0.19
N HIS A 204 -3.52 16.27 1.31
CA HIS A 204 -4.03 17.63 1.41
C HIS A 204 -3.25 18.65 0.56
N GLY A 205 -2.08 18.29 0.05
CA GLY A 205 -1.35 19.10 -0.92
C GLY A 205 -1.96 19.13 -2.32
N TYR A 206 -2.77 18.14 -2.67
CA TYR A 206 -3.34 17.99 -4.01
C TYR A 206 -4.68 18.71 -4.15
N GLU A 207 -4.77 19.65 -5.11
CA GLU A 207 -6.02 20.43 -5.35
C GLU A 207 -7.20 19.55 -5.77
N GLY A 208 -6.92 18.48 -6.54
CA GLY A 208 -7.93 17.52 -6.96
C GLY A 208 -8.65 16.81 -5.82
N LEU A 209 -8.03 16.68 -4.67
CA LEU A 209 -8.62 16.13 -3.45
C LEU A 209 -9.20 17.24 -2.55
N LYS A 210 -8.62 18.43 -2.54
CA LYS A 210 -9.15 19.57 -1.78
C LYS A 210 -10.49 20.10 -2.28
N LYS A 211 -10.89 19.79 -3.50
CA LYS A 211 -12.23 20.16 -4.02
C LYS A 211 -13.38 19.60 -3.18
N TYR A 212 -13.13 18.60 -2.35
CA TYR A 212 -14.14 18.01 -1.47
C TYR A 212 -14.21 18.75 -0.14
N PRO A 213 -15.26 19.54 0.14
CA PRO A 213 -15.32 20.38 1.34
C PRO A 213 -15.45 19.59 2.64
N HIS A 214 -15.84 18.32 2.57
CA HIS A 214 -15.93 17.41 3.70
C HIS A 214 -14.64 16.62 3.98
N LEU A 215 -13.58 16.81 3.19
CA LEU A 215 -12.21 16.47 3.56
C LEU A 215 -11.70 17.54 4.53
N ILE A 216 -12.00 17.35 5.81
CA ILE A 216 -11.89 18.38 6.83
C ILE A 216 -10.43 18.71 7.19
N GLY A 217 -9.63 17.68 7.39
CA GLY A 217 -8.27 17.86 7.85
C GLY A 217 -7.60 16.55 8.28
N ASN A 218 -6.61 16.65 9.17
CA ASN A 218 -5.87 15.48 9.65
C ASN A 218 -6.16 15.22 11.12
N PHE A 219 -6.44 13.98 11.46
CA PHE A 219 -6.67 13.51 12.81
C PHE A 219 -5.42 12.81 13.35
N GLY A 220 -5.03 13.14 14.57
CA GLY A 220 -3.94 12.46 15.25
C GLY A 220 -2.55 12.74 14.70
N GLY A 221 -1.65 11.81 14.92
CA GLY A 221 -0.22 11.92 14.61
C GLY A 221 0.29 10.74 13.80
N ALA A 222 1.45 10.21 14.23
CA ALA A 222 2.13 9.13 13.54
C ALA A 222 1.41 7.78 13.71
N TRP A 223 1.55 6.89 12.73
CA TRP A 223 0.86 5.61 12.66
C TRP A 223 1.05 4.72 13.91
N GLN A 224 2.20 4.75 14.54
CA GLN A 224 2.50 3.98 15.76
C GLN A 224 1.68 4.39 16.98
N GLU A 225 1.05 5.56 16.95
CA GLU A 225 0.19 6.05 18.03
C GLU A 225 -1.29 5.67 17.86
N GLN A 226 -1.64 5.03 16.75
CA GLN A 226 -3.03 4.75 16.38
C GLN A 226 -3.81 3.98 17.46
N GLN A 227 -3.18 3.04 18.16
CA GLN A 227 -3.88 2.29 19.22
C GLN A 227 -4.38 3.17 20.35
N LYS A 228 -3.69 4.28 20.64
CA LYS A 228 -4.10 5.27 21.60
C LYS A 228 -5.10 6.26 21.00
N GLN A 229 -4.84 6.68 19.78
CA GLN A 229 -5.62 7.72 19.10
C GLN A 229 -7.00 7.21 18.65
N PHE A 230 -7.11 5.93 18.27
CA PHE A 230 -8.37 5.32 17.84
C PHE A 230 -9.19 4.74 18.99
N ASP A 231 -8.65 4.75 20.21
CA ASP A 231 -9.32 4.20 21.37
C ASP A 231 -10.65 4.94 21.65
N ASN A 232 -11.75 4.19 21.71
CA ASN A 232 -13.09 4.71 21.97
C ASN A 232 -13.59 5.84 21.07
N LEU A 233 -13.03 6.01 19.85
CA LEU A 233 -13.52 7.00 18.89
C LEU A 233 -14.99 6.74 18.52
N PRO A 234 -15.84 7.79 18.42
CA PRO A 234 -17.23 7.64 17.99
C PRO A 234 -17.36 7.72 16.45
N GLY A 235 -16.47 7.09 15.70
CA GLY A 235 -16.44 7.08 14.24
C GLY A 235 -15.75 5.85 13.68
N CYS A 236 -15.64 5.77 12.37
CA CYS A 236 -15.02 4.66 11.67
C CYS A 236 -13.61 4.98 11.18
N ILE A 237 -12.82 3.93 10.94
CA ILE A 237 -11.44 4.01 10.44
C ILE A 237 -11.32 3.16 9.18
N LEU A 238 -10.70 3.68 8.13
CA LEU A 238 -10.36 2.99 6.90
C LEU A 238 -8.85 2.94 6.74
N MET A 239 -8.30 1.72 6.66
CA MET A 239 -6.89 1.47 6.39
C MET A 239 -6.73 1.07 4.93
N THR A 240 -6.04 1.88 4.13
CA THR A 240 -5.96 1.68 2.67
C THR A 240 -4.72 0.92 2.22
N THR A 241 -3.63 1.05 2.96
CA THR A 241 -2.37 0.35 2.72
C THR A 241 -1.76 -0.08 4.05
N ASN A 242 -0.44 -0.20 4.15
CA ASN A 242 0.34 -0.44 5.37
C ASN A 242 -0.06 0.45 6.58
N CYS A 243 0.77 0.51 7.57
CA CYS A 243 0.55 1.27 8.82
C CYS A 243 -0.53 0.70 9.75
N LEU A 244 -1.04 -0.49 9.53
CA LEU A 244 -2.00 -1.14 10.42
C LEU A 244 -1.28 -1.81 11.59
N MET A 245 -1.65 -1.41 12.81
CA MET A 245 -1.29 -2.11 14.04
C MET A 245 -2.44 -3.01 14.50
N ARG A 246 -2.14 -3.94 15.42
CA ARG A 246 -3.18 -4.77 16.03
C ARG A 246 -4.32 -3.89 16.58
N PRO A 247 -5.54 -4.01 16.04
CA PRO A 247 -6.68 -3.24 16.54
C PRO A 247 -7.02 -3.63 17.96
N ARG A 248 -7.36 -2.65 18.80
CA ARG A 248 -7.91 -2.90 20.13
C ARG A 248 -9.40 -3.23 20.05
N GLU A 249 -9.89 -4.01 20.98
CA GLU A 249 -11.32 -4.37 21.07
C GLU A 249 -12.24 -3.14 21.12
N SER A 250 -11.74 -2.02 21.64
CA SER A 250 -12.50 -0.76 21.75
C SER A 250 -12.86 -0.10 20.42
N TYR A 251 -12.21 -0.51 19.29
CA TYR A 251 -12.51 0.01 17.95
C TYR A 251 -12.43 -1.04 16.84
N LYS A 252 -12.17 -2.31 17.16
CA LYS A 252 -12.02 -3.38 16.17
C LYS A 252 -13.26 -3.58 15.29
N ASP A 253 -14.44 -3.30 15.82
CA ASP A 253 -15.72 -3.37 15.11
C ASP A 253 -15.98 -2.19 14.16
N ARG A 254 -15.12 -1.16 14.19
CA ARG A 254 -15.25 0.11 13.44
C ARG A 254 -14.05 0.39 12.53
N ILE A 255 -13.10 -0.53 12.46
CA ILE A 255 -11.97 -0.45 11.55
C ILE A 255 -12.21 -1.34 10.33
N TYR A 256 -11.93 -0.81 9.17
CA TYR A 256 -12.06 -1.45 7.87
C TYR A 256 -10.72 -1.41 7.15
N SER A 257 -10.52 -2.33 6.24
CA SER A 257 -9.31 -2.38 5.40
C SER A 257 -9.66 -2.51 3.94
N THR A 258 -8.76 -2.09 3.06
CA THR A 258 -8.82 -2.26 1.62
C THR A 258 -7.51 -2.85 1.09
N ASN A 259 -7.45 -3.15 -0.20
CA ASN A 259 -6.26 -3.64 -0.91
C ASN A 259 -5.69 -4.89 -0.23
N VAL A 260 -4.39 -4.89 0.08
CA VAL A 260 -3.74 -6.03 0.73
C VAL A 260 -3.62 -5.88 2.25
N VAL A 261 -4.09 -4.77 2.81
CA VAL A 261 -4.08 -4.55 4.26
C VAL A 261 -5.16 -5.39 4.92
N GLY A 262 -4.82 -6.07 6.00
CA GLY A 262 -5.77 -6.88 6.72
C GLY A 262 -5.33 -7.27 8.13
N TRP A 263 -6.33 -7.57 8.93
CA TRP A 263 -6.16 -8.18 10.25
C TRP A 263 -7.29 -9.17 10.48
N GLU A 264 -7.00 -10.30 11.12
CA GLU A 264 -8.02 -11.30 11.44
C GLU A 264 -9.22 -10.67 12.16
N GLY A 265 -10.41 -10.85 11.58
CA GLY A 265 -11.67 -10.30 12.09
C GLY A 265 -11.88 -8.81 11.84
N VAL A 266 -11.02 -8.14 11.08
CA VAL A 266 -11.27 -6.79 10.54
C VAL A 266 -12.05 -6.92 9.23
N LYS A 267 -13.07 -6.08 9.06
CA LYS A 267 -13.86 -6.03 7.84
C LYS A 267 -13.02 -5.55 6.66
N HIS A 268 -13.08 -6.30 5.56
CA HIS A 268 -12.33 -5.97 4.34
C HIS A 268 -13.26 -5.54 3.21
N ILE A 269 -12.94 -4.40 2.58
CA ILE A 269 -13.68 -3.86 1.44
C ILE A 269 -12.87 -4.19 0.18
N GLY A 270 -13.28 -5.24 -0.53
CA GLY A 270 -12.69 -5.65 -1.79
C GLY A 270 -13.24 -4.90 -2.99
N LYS A 271 -12.61 -5.10 -4.15
CA LYS A 271 -13.08 -4.58 -5.44
C LYS A 271 -14.18 -5.49 -6.01
N ASN A 272 -15.17 -4.88 -6.63
CA ASN A 272 -16.13 -5.57 -7.46
C ASN A 272 -15.52 -5.91 -8.84
N GLU A 273 -16.29 -6.59 -9.71
CA GLU A 273 -15.87 -6.97 -11.08
C GLU A 273 -15.48 -5.76 -11.97
N LYS A 274 -15.92 -4.56 -11.61
CA LYS A 274 -15.59 -3.30 -12.31
C LYS A 274 -14.35 -2.60 -11.75
N GLY A 275 -13.71 -3.17 -10.71
CA GLY A 275 -12.59 -2.56 -10.02
C GLY A 275 -12.98 -1.46 -9.01
N GLU A 276 -14.28 -1.30 -8.71
CA GLU A 276 -14.80 -0.32 -7.78
C GLU A 276 -14.95 -0.90 -6.37
N LYS A 277 -14.79 -0.09 -5.34
CA LYS A 277 -15.03 -0.44 -3.95
C LYS A 277 -16.33 0.19 -3.45
N ASP A 278 -17.13 -0.57 -2.74
CA ASP A 278 -18.36 -0.11 -2.11
C ASP A 278 -18.12 0.21 -0.63
N PHE A 279 -18.16 1.49 -0.29
CA PHE A 279 -17.98 1.99 1.07
C PHE A 279 -19.30 2.14 1.84
N SER A 280 -20.42 1.64 1.33
CA SER A 280 -21.75 1.81 1.95
C SER A 280 -21.81 1.34 3.40
N GLU A 281 -21.13 0.24 3.74
CA GLU A 281 -21.17 -0.32 5.08
C GLU A 281 -20.47 0.58 6.10
N ILE A 282 -19.26 1.05 5.82
CA ILE A 282 -18.51 1.96 6.70
C ILE A 282 -19.22 3.32 6.80
N ILE A 283 -19.78 3.82 5.72
CA ILE A 283 -20.58 5.05 5.67
C ILE A 283 -21.79 4.95 6.59
N LYS A 284 -22.56 3.88 6.45
CA LYS A 284 -23.74 3.62 7.29
C LYS A 284 -23.35 3.56 8.78
N GLN A 285 -22.30 2.82 9.12
CA GLN A 285 -21.84 2.70 10.50
C GLN A 285 -21.36 4.06 11.05
N ALA A 286 -20.65 4.87 10.28
CA ALA A 286 -20.22 6.20 10.70
C ALA A 286 -21.42 7.13 11.00
N LEU A 287 -22.47 7.08 10.19
CA LEU A 287 -23.71 7.84 10.42
C LEU A 287 -24.42 7.38 11.70
N GLU A 288 -24.51 6.08 11.94
CA GLU A 288 -25.13 5.49 13.13
C GLU A 288 -24.38 5.85 14.42
N LEU A 289 -23.05 5.93 14.39
CA LEU A 289 -22.22 6.36 15.50
C LEU A 289 -22.38 7.84 15.86
N GLY A 290 -22.74 8.69 14.88
CA GLY A 290 -23.04 10.10 15.08
C GLY A 290 -21.84 11.01 15.29
N GLY A 291 -20.67 10.49 15.55
CA GLY A 291 -19.41 11.23 15.60
C GLY A 291 -19.18 12.11 16.82
N PHE A 292 -18.36 13.14 16.65
CA PHE A 292 -18.04 14.09 17.72
C PHE A 292 -19.23 15.02 18.04
N ARG A 293 -19.34 15.37 19.32
CA ARG A 293 -20.46 16.19 19.79
C ARG A 293 -20.25 17.68 19.65
N GLU A 294 -18.99 18.12 19.63
CA GLU A 294 -18.59 19.53 19.65
C GLU A 294 -17.40 19.75 18.71
N ASP A 295 -17.27 20.98 18.23
CA ASP A 295 -16.09 21.43 17.50
C ASP A 295 -14.96 21.77 18.49
N GLN A 296 -13.72 21.50 18.09
CA GLN A 296 -12.54 22.02 18.78
C GLN A 296 -12.16 23.40 18.23
N GLU A 297 -11.42 24.17 19.03
CA GLU A 297 -10.80 25.40 18.57
C GLU A 297 -9.84 25.10 17.42
N LYS A 298 -10.00 25.80 16.30
CA LYS A 298 -9.25 25.57 15.06
C LYS A 298 -7.75 25.70 15.26
N LYS A 299 -7.01 24.69 14.85
CA LYS A 299 -5.54 24.67 14.81
C LYS A 299 -5.10 24.12 13.45
N GLU A 300 -4.17 24.83 12.82
CA GLU A 300 -3.73 24.49 11.46
C GLU A 300 -2.22 24.23 11.42
N ILE A 301 -1.83 23.34 10.50
CA ILE A 301 -0.44 23.12 10.10
C ILE A 301 -0.30 23.37 8.61
N LEU A 302 0.93 23.58 8.14
CA LEU A 302 1.22 23.78 6.71
C LEU A 302 1.68 22.44 6.10
N VAL A 303 1.04 22.02 5.02
CA VAL A 303 1.28 20.76 4.32
C VAL A 303 1.34 21.01 2.82
N GLY A 304 1.93 20.11 2.03
CA GLY A 304 1.94 20.17 0.56
C GLY A 304 3.23 20.72 -0.03
N PHE A 305 4.34 20.54 0.67
CA PHE A 305 5.68 20.83 0.14
C PHE A 305 6.12 19.76 -0.85
N GLY A 306 5.54 19.78 -2.05
CA GLY A 306 5.95 18.93 -3.15
C GLY A 306 7.23 19.43 -3.83
N HIS A 307 7.66 18.72 -4.89
CA HIS A 307 8.92 19.00 -5.58
C HIS A 307 9.06 20.44 -6.11
N ALA A 308 7.99 21.05 -6.63
CA ALA A 308 8.02 22.44 -7.09
C ALA A 308 8.39 23.42 -5.94
N ALA A 309 7.77 23.25 -4.77
CA ALA A 309 8.06 24.08 -3.60
C ALA A 309 9.46 23.77 -3.00
N ALA A 310 9.89 22.51 -3.04
CA ALA A 310 11.21 22.10 -2.58
C ALA A 310 12.32 22.67 -3.49
N LEU A 311 12.14 22.64 -4.80
CA LEU A 311 13.10 23.22 -5.76
C LEU A 311 13.22 24.72 -5.60
N SER A 312 12.12 25.48 -5.52
CA SER A 312 12.19 26.94 -5.33
C SER A 312 12.92 27.31 -4.05
N ARG A 313 12.72 26.56 -2.96
CA ARG A 313 13.41 26.78 -1.71
C ARG A 313 14.91 26.42 -1.78
N SER A 314 15.27 25.40 -2.53
CA SER A 314 16.67 25.04 -2.80
C SER A 314 17.40 26.14 -3.56
N GLU A 315 16.74 26.77 -4.54
CA GLU A 315 17.29 27.88 -5.32
C GLU A 315 17.52 29.13 -4.46
N GLU A 316 16.62 29.42 -3.51
CA GLU A 316 16.77 30.53 -2.56
C GLU A 316 18.04 30.42 -1.67
N HIS A 317 18.52 29.20 -1.43
CA HIS A 317 19.67 28.93 -0.58
C HIS A 317 21.00 28.78 -1.37
N THR A 318 20.95 28.75 -2.69
CA THR A 318 22.14 28.64 -3.58
C THR A 318 22.52 29.93 -4.27
N SER A 319 21.80 31.02 -4.05
CA SER A 319 22.07 32.37 -4.60
C SER A 319 22.81 33.28 -3.62
#